data_67eb35bc21199781563ea132692e21f1
#
_entry.id   67eb35bc21199781563ea132692e21f1
#
_cell.length_a   1.000
_cell.length_b   1.000
_cell.length_c   1.000
_cell.angle_alpha   90.00
_cell.angle_beta   90.00
_cell.angle_gamma   90.00
#
_symmetry.space_group_name_H-M   'P 1'
#
loop_
_entity.id
_entity.type
_entity.pdbx_description
1 polymer ?
#
loop_
_entity_poly.entity_id
_entity_poly.type
_entity_poly.pdbx_seq_one_letter_code
_entity_poly.pdbx_strand_id
1 'polypeptide(L)'
;MARLVSVSLLCVALAGLAAAAANPARAGAQERLVTLETRAGVTQKFILITPQKPVAAVILFAGGKGNLDLSGAADRPVLGWGKKNFLVRTRADFAAHGFAVAVVDAPSDRKERVGMRGGFRNSAKHVTDIDAVTAHLKKTVRVPVWLIGTSRGTESAAYVAIHAKEKVAGLVLTSSMTEDNSDGRPVTDLPLDRIRVPALVVAHEDDECWATPPDGA
;
A
#
# COMPACT_ATOMS: atom_id res chain seq x y z
N MET A 1 -23.55 -36.49 73.88
CA MET A 1 -22.54 -35.44 73.73
C MET A 1 -22.02 -35.48 72.29
N ALA A 2 -22.56 -34.68 71.44
CA ALA A 2 -22.17 -34.65 69.99
C ALA A 2 -21.33 -33.38 69.76
N ARG A 3 -20.10 -33.54 69.27
CA ARG A 3 -19.21 -32.42 68.91
C ARG A 3 -19.46 -32.07 67.46
N LEU A 4 -19.90 -30.84 67.19
CA LEU A 4 -19.95 -30.26 65.88
C LEU A 4 -18.49 -29.84 65.45
N VAL A 5 -18.05 -30.32 64.31
CA VAL A 5 -16.83 -29.84 63.63
C VAL A 5 -17.28 -28.87 62.55
N SER A 6 -16.87 -27.59 62.72
CA SER A 6 -17.11 -26.52 61.76
C SER A 6 -16.04 -26.61 60.68
N VAL A 7 -16.44 -26.85 59.40
CA VAL A 7 -15.55 -26.79 58.24
C VAL A 7 -15.68 -25.38 57.60
N SER A 8 -14.66 -24.57 57.78
CA SER A 8 -14.57 -23.28 57.09
C SER A 8 -14.13 -23.47 55.66
N LEU A 9 -15.06 -23.21 54.71
CA LEU A 9 -14.76 -23.17 53.27
C LEU A 9 -14.03 -21.85 52.95
N LEU A 10 -12.75 -21.95 52.60
CA LEU A 10 -11.93 -20.80 52.12
C LEU A 10 -12.14 -20.73 50.58
N CYS A 11 -13.02 -19.82 50.11
CA CYS A 11 -13.13 -19.48 48.69
C CYS A 11 -11.96 -18.62 48.26
N VAL A 12 -10.98 -19.22 47.57
CA VAL A 12 -9.95 -18.47 46.86
C VAL A 12 -10.50 -18.03 45.51
N ALA A 13 -10.86 -16.76 45.40
CA ALA A 13 -11.21 -16.15 44.12
C ALA A 13 -9.93 -15.93 43.31
N LEU A 14 -9.68 -16.80 42.29
CA LEU A 14 -8.69 -16.52 41.25
C LEU A 14 -9.25 -15.45 40.30
N ALA A 15 -8.89 -14.21 40.53
CA ALA A 15 -9.05 -13.14 39.55
C ALA A 15 -8.02 -13.37 38.42
N GLY A 16 -8.45 -14.05 37.36
CA GLY A 16 -7.64 -14.17 36.13
C GLY A 16 -7.51 -12.79 35.45
N LEU A 17 -6.37 -12.12 35.63
CA LEU A 17 -5.96 -11.01 34.76
C LEU A 17 -5.70 -11.60 33.37
N ALA A 18 -6.66 -11.49 32.47
CA ALA A 18 -6.43 -11.62 31.05
C ALA A 18 -5.63 -10.40 30.59
N ALA A 19 -4.31 -10.46 30.67
CA ALA A 19 -3.45 -9.50 30.01
C ALA A 19 -3.69 -9.66 28.49
N ALA A 20 -4.46 -8.74 27.91
CA ALA A 20 -4.53 -8.59 26.46
C ALA A 20 -3.10 -8.32 26.00
N ALA A 21 -2.46 -9.32 25.39
CA ALA A 21 -1.16 -9.16 24.79
C ALA A 21 -1.28 -8.10 23.71
N ALA A 22 -0.88 -6.87 24.01
CA ALA A 22 -0.75 -5.81 23.02
C ALA A 22 0.20 -6.33 21.95
N ASN A 23 -0.29 -6.45 20.72
CA ASN A 23 0.52 -6.91 19.60
C ASN A 23 1.67 -5.89 19.42
N PRO A 24 2.94 -6.26 19.72
CA PRO A 24 4.06 -5.30 19.69
C PRO A 24 4.30 -4.72 18.29
N ALA A 25 3.77 -5.33 17.23
CA ALA A 25 3.82 -4.82 15.87
C ALA A 25 2.97 -3.54 15.69
N ARG A 26 2.00 -3.27 16.57
CA ARG A 26 1.13 -2.10 16.51
C ARG A 26 1.69 -0.87 17.25
N ALA A 27 2.65 -1.10 18.14
CA ALA A 27 3.31 -0.04 18.91
C ALA A 27 4.59 0.39 18.19
N GLY A 28 4.52 1.38 17.27
CA GLY A 28 5.71 2.14 16.92
C GLY A 28 6.10 2.30 15.47
N ALA A 29 5.37 1.82 14.48
CA ALA A 29 5.66 2.14 13.08
C ALA A 29 5.16 3.56 12.74
N GLN A 30 6.04 4.56 12.89
CA GLN A 30 5.73 5.95 12.61
C GLN A 30 5.66 6.19 11.11
N GLU A 31 4.63 6.93 10.68
CA GLU A 31 4.53 7.43 9.32
C GLU A 31 5.57 8.53 9.09
N ARG A 32 6.29 8.46 7.99
CA ARG A 32 7.25 9.48 7.57
C ARG A 32 6.96 9.93 6.16
N LEU A 33 7.04 11.24 5.92
CA LEU A 33 7.02 11.79 4.57
C LEU A 33 8.43 11.73 3.99
N VAL A 34 8.58 11.01 2.89
CA VAL A 34 9.80 10.94 2.11
C VAL A 34 9.61 11.71 0.82
N THR A 35 10.61 12.50 0.43
CA THR A 35 10.66 13.22 -0.84
C THR A 35 11.96 12.88 -1.55
N LEU A 36 11.85 12.36 -2.78
CA LEU A 36 12.99 12.02 -3.62
C LEU A 36 12.97 12.90 -4.89
N GLU A 37 14.07 13.44 -5.29
CA GLU A 37 14.24 13.93 -6.66
C GLU A 37 14.41 12.70 -7.56
N THR A 38 13.50 12.52 -8.51
CA THR A 38 13.45 11.31 -9.36
C THR A 38 13.78 11.61 -10.81
N ARG A 39 13.55 12.84 -11.22
CA ARG A 39 13.89 13.42 -12.53
C ARG A 39 14.33 14.86 -12.31
N ALA A 40 15.07 15.46 -13.23
CA ALA A 40 15.53 16.84 -13.14
C ALA A 40 14.37 17.81 -12.80
N GLY A 41 14.43 18.43 -11.62
CA GLY A 41 13.42 19.35 -11.10
C GLY A 41 12.09 18.71 -10.71
N VAL A 42 11.98 17.37 -10.69
CA VAL A 42 10.75 16.66 -10.33
C VAL A 42 10.97 15.79 -9.09
N THR A 43 10.09 15.93 -8.13
CA THR A 43 10.11 15.15 -6.89
C THR A 43 8.95 14.19 -6.82
N GLN A 44 9.21 13.00 -6.27
CA GLN A 44 8.24 11.99 -5.89
C GLN A 44 8.12 11.95 -4.37
N LYS A 45 6.92 12.19 -3.86
CA LYS A 45 6.61 12.05 -2.43
C LYS A 45 5.92 10.73 -2.15
N PHE A 46 6.16 10.18 -0.97
CA PHE A 46 5.43 9.04 -0.45
C PHE A 46 5.43 9.01 1.08
N ILE A 47 4.39 8.41 1.67
CA ILE A 47 4.39 8.06 3.09
C ILE A 47 5.11 6.73 3.23
N LEU A 48 6.13 6.70 4.08
CA LEU A 48 6.85 5.48 4.44
C LEU A 48 6.49 5.07 5.87
N ILE A 49 6.08 3.81 6.06
CA ILE A 49 5.86 3.18 7.36
C ILE A 49 6.79 1.97 7.41
N THR A 50 7.66 1.92 8.40
CA THR A 50 8.63 0.81 8.51
C THR A 50 8.49 0.15 9.87
N PRO A 51 7.97 -1.10 9.95
CA PRO A 51 7.97 -1.87 11.19
C PRO A 51 9.40 -2.27 11.57
N GLN A 52 9.61 -2.72 12.81
CA GLN A 52 10.95 -3.06 13.31
C GLN A 52 11.67 -4.14 12.50
N LYS A 53 10.93 -5.15 12.04
CA LYS A 53 11.45 -6.28 11.27
C LYS A 53 10.57 -6.54 10.05
N PRO A 54 10.70 -5.73 8.99
CA PRO A 54 9.87 -5.92 7.81
C PRO A 54 10.25 -7.21 7.07
N VAL A 55 9.23 -7.96 6.63
CA VAL A 55 9.41 -9.19 5.83
C VAL A 55 9.47 -8.90 4.33
N ALA A 56 8.79 -7.84 3.90
CA ALA A 56 8.82 -7.31 2.55
C ALA A 56 8.46 -5.82 2.58
N ALA A 57 8.71 -5.10 1.49
CA ALA A 57 8.20 -3.75 1.27
C ALA A 57 7.11 -3.78 0.21
N VAL A 58 6.10 -2.92 0.36
CA VAL A 58 5.01 -2.77 -0.60
C VAL A 58 4.92 -1.32 -1.07
N ILE A 59 4.87 -1.11 -2.37
CA ILE A 59 4.57 0.20 -2.98
C ILE A 59 3.09 0.19 -3.35
N LEU A 60 2.32 1.09 -2.74
CA LEU A 60 0.87 1.17 -2.89
C LEU A 60 0.48 2.27 -3.89
N PHE A 61 -0.19 1.89 -4.98
CA PHE A 61 -0.70 2.79 -6.01
C PHE A 61 -2.19 3.02 -5.82
N ALA A 62 -2.55 4.23 -5.40
CA ALA A 62 -3.94 4.63 -5.23
C ALA A 62 -4.69 4.68 -6.57
N GLY A 63 -5.96 4.33 -6.54
CA GLY A 63 -6.89 4.50 -7.65
C GLY A 63 -7.22 5.97 -7.95
N GLY A 64 -8.18 6.18 -8.83
CA GLY A 64 -8.63 7.50 -9.24
C GLY A 64 -7.51 8.35 -9.86
N LYS A 65 -7.40 9.61 -9.44
CA LYS A 65 -6.34 10.52 -9.91
C LYS A 65 -4.94 10.17 -9.41
N GLY A 66 -4.82 9.32 -8.37
CA GLY A 66 -3.53 8.99 -7.76
C GLY A 66 -2.79 10.18 -7.12
N ASN A 67 -3.41 11.35 -7.09
CA ASN A 67 -2.91 12.53 -6.38
C ASN A 67 -3.41 12.48 -4.93
N LEU A 68 -2.51 12.35 -3.98
CA LEU A 68 -2.79 12.33 -2.55
C LEU A 68 -2.53 13.67 -1.89
N ASP A 69 -1.86 14.58 -2.60
CA ASP A 69 -1.47 15.92 -2.14
C ASP A 69 -0.74 15.85 -0.79
N LEU A 70 0.32 15.03 -0.78
CA LEU A 70 1.13 14.83 0.42
C LEU A 70 1.90 16.08 0.79
N SER A 71 1.77 16.49 2.05
CA SER A 71 2.41 17.67 2.63
C SER A 71 2.79 17.41 4.10
N GLY A 72 3.22 18.44 4.82
CA GLY A 72 3.60 18.38 6.21
C GLY A 72 5.10 18.15 6.44
N ALA A 73 5.46 17.95 7.72
CA ALA A 73 6.84 17.65 8.12
C ALA A 73 7.19 16.18 7.88
N ALA A 74 8.49 15.87 7.84
CA ALA A 74 8.96 14.52 7.57
C ALA A 74 8.42 13.47 8.58
N ASP A 75 8.23 13.84 9.82
CA ASP A 75 7.70 13.01 10.93
C ASP A 75 6.19 13.13 11.12
N ARG A 76 5.53 13.99 10.32
CA ARG A 76 4.10 14.29 10.42
C ARG A 76 3.50 14.53 9.03
N PRO A 77 3.37 13.48 8.21
CA PRO A 77 2.77 13.58 6.90
C PRO A 77 1.29 13.96 6.97
N VAL A 78 0.86 14.76 6.02
CA VAL A 78 -0.53 15.17 5.85
C VAL A 78 -1.02 14.69 4.50
N LEU A 79 -2.16 13.99 4.51
CA LEU A 79 -2.92 13.58 3.31
C LEU A 79 -3.96 14.67 2.99
N GLY A 80 -3.81 15.34 1.86
CA GLY A 80 -4.81 16.27 1.34
C GLY A 80 -6.01 15.52 0.74
N TRP A 81 -5.73 14.50 -0.06
CA TRP A 81 -6.74 13.72 -0.80
C TRP A 81 -6.60 12.21 -0.56
N GLY A 82 -7.55 11.44 -1.07
CA GLY A 82 -7.45 9.98 -1.16
C GLY A 82 -7.61 9.22 0.15
N LYS A 83 -7.97 9.85 1.25
CA LYS A 83 -8.13 9.20 2.59
C LYS A 83 -9.06 7.99 2.57
N LYS A 84 -10.07 7.99 1.68
CA LYS A 84 -11.05 6.89 1.53
C LYS A 84 -10.58 5.79 0.56
N ASN A 85 -9.50 6.02 -0.20
CA ASN A 85 -8.98 4.99 -1.11
C ASN A 85 -8.57 3.75 -0.32
N PHE A 86 -8.88 2.58 -0.86
CA PHE A 86 -8.66 1.29 -0.18
C PHE A 86 -7.22 1.15 0.31
N LEU A 87 -6.23 1.22 -0.57
CA LEU A 87 -4.82 1.04 -0.19
C LEU A 87 -4.30 2.14 0.74
N VAL A 88 -4.81 3.38 0.58
CA VAL A 88 -4.39 4.50 1.44
C VAL A 88 -4.90 4.33 2.86
N ARG A 89 -6.17 3.94 3.05
CA ARG A 89 -6.77 3.77 4.38
C ARG A 89 -6.25 2.53 5.12
N THR A 90 -5.87 1.47 4.39
CA THR A 90 -5.37 0.20 4.96
C THR A 90 -3.84 0.16 5.11
N ARG A 91 -3.12 1.23 4.80
CA ARG A 91 -1.65 1.26 4.88
C ARG A 91 -1.08 0.86 6.24
N ALA A 92 -1.76 1.24 7.32
CA ALA A 92 -1.36 0.87 8.68
C ALA A 92 -1.56 -0.62 8.95
N ASP A 93 -2.57 -1.24 8.34
CA ASP A 93 -2.83 -2.67 8.48
C ASP A 93 -1.72 -3.49 7.79
N PHE A 94 -1.27 -3.07 6.60
CA PHE A 94 -0.09 -3.67 5.96
C PHE A 94 1.13 -3.59 6.89
N ALA A 95 1.39 -2.43 7.50
CA ALA A 95 2.51 -2.27 8.42
C ALA A 95 2.38 -3.14 9.67
N ALA A 96 1.16 -3.28 10.22
CA ALA A 96 0.87 -4.16 11.35
C ALA A 96 1.11 -5.64 11.03
N HIS A 97 1.05 -6.03 9.75
CA HIS A 97 1.36 -7.38 9.28
C HIS A 97 2.83 -7.54 8.84
N GLY A 98 3.69 -6.60 9.19
CA GLY A 98 5.13 -6.72 8.98
C GLY A 98 5.63 -6.25 7.62
N PHE A 99 4.83 -5.51 6.85
CA PHE A 99 5.28 -4.92 5.60
C PHE A 99 5.82 -3.50 5.81
N ALA A 100 6.95 -3.17 5.21
CA ALA A 100 7.30 -1.78 5.02
C ALA A 100 6.43 -1.21 3.90
N VAL A 101 5.79 -0.07 4.14
CA VAL A 101 4.74 0.46 3.25
C VAL A 101 5.16 1.79 2.68
N ALA A 102 5.16 1.91 1.36
CA ALA A 102 5.35 3.17 0.64
C ALA A 102 4.05 3.54 -0.10
N VAL A 103 3.28 4.49 0.41
CA VAL A 103 2.09 5.03 -0.26
C VAL A 103 2.51 6.19 -1.14
N VAL A 104 2.57 5.99 -2.45
CA VAL A 104 3.08 6.97 -3.39
C VAL A 104 2.03 8.02 -3.79
N ASP A 105 2.47 9.28 -3.86
CA ASP A 105 1.70 10.40 -4.41
C ASP A 105 1.92 10.53 -5.92
N ALA A 106 1.22 11.43 -6.58
CA ALA A 106 1.59 11.92 -7.90
C ALA A 106 2.91 12.72 -7.81
N PRO A 107 3.82 12.62 -8.80
CA PRO A 107 5.04 13.43 -8.80
C PRO A 107 4.74 14.93 -8.94
N SER A 108 5.71 15.76 -8.59
CA SER A 108 5.49 17.21 -8.46
C SER A 108 5.04 17.91 -9.75
N ASP A 109 5.36 17.35 -10.92
CA ASP A 109 4.91 17.84 -12.24
C ASP A 109 3.49 17.33 -12.62
N ARG A 110 2.81 16.59 -11.72
CA ARG A 110 1.48 15.99 -11.93
C ARG A 110 0.49 16.26 -10.80
N LYS A 111 0.78 17.22 -9.92
CA LYS A 111 -0.02 17.47 -8.72
C LYS A 111 -1.38 18.11 -8.95
N GLU A 112 -1.60 18.72 -10.09
CA GLU A 112 -2.82 19.48 -10.35
C GLU A 112 -4.06 18.60 -10.60
N ARG A 113 -5.12 19.20 -11.15
CA ARG A 113 -6.42 18.55 -11.39
C ARG A 113 -6.34 17.26 -12.20
N VAL A 114 -5.30 17.10 -13.02
CA VAL A 114 -5.09 15.92 -13.87
C VAL A 114 -4.54 14.74 -13.06
N GLY A 115 -3.61 14.97 -12.13
CA GLY A 115 -2.94 13.91 -11.39
C GLY A 115 -2.26 12.88 -12.31
N MET A 116 -2.40 11.61 -12.01
CA MET A 116 -1.82 10.50 -12.77
C MET A 116 -2.62 10.08 -14.01
N ARG A 117 -3.67 10.84 -14.39
CA ARG A 117 -4.51 10.55 -15.56
C ARG A 117 -3.83 10.93 -16.88
N GLY A 118 -4.51 10.65 -18.01
CA GLY A 118 -4.02 11.01 -19.34
C GLY A 118 -2.78 10.27 -19.78
N GLY A 119 -2.70 8.96 -19.47
CA GLY A 119 -1.61 8.08 -19.92
C GLY A 119 -0.30 8.21 -19.12
N PHE A 120 -0.25 9.04 -18.06
CA PHE A 120 0.98 9.17 -17.28
C PHE A 120 1.37 7.87 -16.61
N ARG A 121 0.40 7.07 -16.12
CA ARG A 121 0.66 5.77 -15.48
C ARG A 121 1.39 4.80 -16.40
N ASN A 122 1.18 4.92 -17.73
CA ASN A 122 1.83 4.13 -18.78
C ASN A 122 2.96 4.90 -19.45
N SER A 123 3.78 5.60 -18.69
CA SER A 123 4.89 6.36 -19.24
C SER A 123 6.24 5.98 -18.65
N ALA A 124 7.30 6.15 -19.43
CA ALA A 124 8.67 5.98 -18.95
C ALA A 124 9.01 6.92 -17.78
N LYS A 125 8.36 8.10 -17.70
CA LYS A 125 8.52 9.03 -16.59
C LYS A 125 8.02 8.42 -15.29
N HIS A 126 6.83 7.79 -15.32
CA HIS A 126 6.29 7.11 -14.15
C HIS A 126 7.18 5.93 -13.71
N VAL A 127 7.67 5.14 -14.65
CA VAL A 127 8.63 4.06 -14.34
C VAL A 127 9.88 4.60 -13.66
N THR A 128 10.45 5.69 -14.18
CA THR A 128 11.65 6.32 -13.58
C THR A 128 11.38 6.78 -12.14
N ASP A 129 10.22 7.37 -11.90
CA ASP A 129 9.85 7.83 -10.56
C ASP A 129 9.74 6.66 -9.58
N ILE A 130 9.13 5.55 -10.00
CA ILE A 130 8.94 4.37 -9.14
C ILE A 130 10.22 3.53 -9.01
N ASP A 131 11.06 3.49 -10.02
CA ASP A 131 12.41 2.91 -9.91
C ASP A 131 13.21 3.59 -8.79
N ALA A 132 13.15 4.92 -8.69
CA ALA A 132 13.81 5.65 -7.61
C ALA A 132 13.23 5.31 -6.22
N VAL A 133 11.91 5.17 -6.10
CA VAL A 133 11.27 4.72 -4.85
C VAL A 133 11.70 3.29 -4.51
N THR A 134 11.71 2.40 -5.50
CA THR A 134 12.13 1.00 -5.33
C THR A 134 13.58 0.90 -4.88
N ALA A 135 14.48 1.64 -5.52
CA ALA A 135 15.90 1.72 -5.14
C ALA A 135 16.08 2.25 -3.71
N HIS A 136 15.31 3.28 -3.34
CA HIS A 136 15.32 3.83 -1.99
C HIS A 136 14.90 2.76 -0.95
N LEU A 137 13.82 2.03 -1.19
CA LEU A 137 13.34 0.98 -0.29
C LEU A 137 14.37 -0.17 -0.18
N LYS A 138 14.93 -0.63 -1.28
CA LYS A 138 15.99 -1.65 -1.28
C LYS A 138 17.22 -1.23 -0.47
N LYS A 139 17.61 0.05 -0.57
CA LYS A 139 18.75 0.60 0.17
C LYS A 139 18.48 0.74 1.67
N THR A 140 17.28 1.21 2.03
CA THR A 140 16.95 1.61 3.41
C THR A 140 16.30 0.49 4.21
N VAL A 141 15.44 -0.31 3.59
CA VAL A 141 14.68 -1.39 4.24
C VAL A 141 15.33 -2.76 4.02
N ARG A 142 15.95 -2.98 2.85
CA ARG A 142 16.73 -4.18 2.50
C ARG A 142 15.91 -5.48 2.49
N VAL A 143 14.68 -5.41 1.99
CA VAL A 143 13.77 -6.54 1.82
C VAL A 143 13.22 -6.58 0.39
N PRO A 144 12.63 -7.69 -0.06
CA PRO A 144 11.95 -7.76 -1.35
C PRO A 144 10.85 -6.70 -1.47
N VAL A 145 10.72 -6.06 -2.65
CA VAL A 145 9.74 -5.01 -2.92
C VAL A 145 8.63 -5.55 -3.82
N TRP A 146 7.38 -5.35 -3.41
CA TRP A 146 6.18 -5.72 -4.16
C TRP A 146 5.43 -4.46 -4.60
N LEU A 147 4.72 -4.56 -5.72
CA LEU A 147 3.85 -3.50 -6.23
C LEU A 147 2.39 -3.89 -5.97
N ILE A 148 1.59 -2.98 -5.43
CA ILE A 148 0.16 -3.23 -5.19
C ILE A 148 -0.63 -2.06 -5.78
N GLY A 149 -1.53 -2.35 -6.72
CA GLY A 149 -2.43 -1.36 -7.33
C GLY A 149 -3.89 -1.65 -7.03
N THR A 150 -4.72 -0.60 -6.91
CA THR A 150 -6.17 -0.73 -6.84
C THR A 150 -6.83 0.16 -7.89
N SER A 151 -7.87 -0.35 -8.56
CA SER A 151 -8.60 0.38 -9.60
C SER A 151 -7.61 0.94 -10.64
N ARG A 152 -7.61 2.24 -10.95
CA ARG A 152 -6.60 2.86 -11.84
C ARG A 152 -5.15 2.68 -11.37
N GLY A 153 -4.92 2.37 -10.09
CA GLY A 153 -3.60 2.04 -9.59
C GLY A 153 -3.04 0.73 -10.14
N THR A 154 -3.91 -0.17 -10.63
CA THR A 154 -3.48 -1.42 -11.28
C THR A 154 -2.73 -1.17 -12.58
N GLU A 155 -3.13 -0.15 -13.35
CA GLU A 155 -2.40 0.33 -14.53
C GLU A 155 -0.95 0.74 -14.17
N SER A 156 -0.77 1.50 -13.08
CA SER A 156 0.57 1.86 -12.58
C SER A 156 1.38 0.63 -12.18
N ALA A 157 0.80 -0.24 -11.36
CA ALA A 157 1.51 -1.39 -10.80
C ALA A 157 1.94 -2.37 -11.90
N ALA A 158 1.03 -2.69 -12.85
CA ALA A 158 1.31 -3.59 -13.95
C ALA A 158 2.34 -2.98 -14.93
N TYR A 159 2.17 -1.71 -15.32
CA TYR A 159 3.11 -1.06 -16.25
C TYR A 159 4.52 -0.96 -15.66
N VAL A 160 4.65 -0.63 -14.38
CA VAL A 160 5.94 -0.63 -13.68
C VAL A 160 6.51 -2.04 -13.61
N ALA A 161 5.71 -3.07 -13.27
CA ALA A 161 6.19 -4.46 -13.23
C ALA A 161 6.77 -4.94 -14.57
N ILE A 162 6.22 -4.45 -15.70
CA ILE A 162 6.68 -4.79 -17.06
C ILE A 162 7.97 -4.05 -17.43
N HIS A 163 8.12 -2.78 -17.02
CA HIS A 163 9.13 -1.87 -17.56
C HIS A 163 10.21 -1.43 -16.57
N ALA A 164 10.06 -1.73 -15.27
CA ALA A 164 11.01 -1.31 -14.25
C ALA A 164 12.42 -1.84 -14.50
N LYS A 165 13.41 -1.00 -14.28
CA LYS A 165 14.83 -1.39 -14.24
C LYS A 165 15.17 -2.00 -12.89
N GLU A 166 14.57 -1.48 -11.84
CA GLU A 166 14.67 -2.00 -10.49
C GLU A 166 13.79 -3.25 -10.31
N LYS A 167 14.42 -4.41 -10.16
CA LYS A 167 13.70 -5.68 -9.99
C LYS A 167 12.76 -5.63 -8.79
N VAL A 168 11.48 -5.92 -9.02
CA VAL A 168 10.48 -6.13 -7.97
C VAL A 168 10.27 -7.63 -7.74
N ALA A 169 9.76 -8.01 -6.57
CA ALA A 169 9.58 -9.40 -6.17
C ALA A 169 8.20 -9.96 -6.54
N GLY A 170 7.22 -9.09 -6.78
CA GLY A 170 5.88 -9.51 -7.17
C GLY A 170 4.93 -8.34 -7.36
N LEU A 171 3.73 -8.67 -7.79
CA LEU A 171 2.66 -7.77 -8.17
C LEU A 171 1.33 -8.21 -7.56
N VAL A 172 0.54 -7.26 -7.06
CA VAL A 172 -0.84 -7.49 -6.64
C VAL A 172 -1.74 -6.46 -7.31
N LEU A 173 -2.79 -6.91 -7.97
CA LEU A 173 -3.80 -6.10 -8.61
C LEU A 173 -5.13 -6.32 -7.88
N THR A 174 -5.73 -5.24 -7.36
CA THR A 174 -7.00 -5.33 -6.64
C THR A 174 -8.07 -4.48 -7.32
N SER A 175 -9.29 -5.03 -7.49
CA SER A 175 -10.36 -4.36 -8.26
C SER A 175 -9.76 -3.77 -9.54
N SER A 176 -9.26 -4.64 -10.41
CA SER A 176 -8.50 -4.23 -11.60
C SER A 176 -9.36 -3.38 -12.54
N MET A 177 -8.80 -2.28 -13.02
CA MET A 177 -9.48 -1.47 -14.03
C MET A 177 -9.37 -2.17 -15.39
N THR A 178 -10.45 -2.77 -15.84
CA THR A 178 -10.52 -3.56 -17.08
C THR A 178 -11.39 -2.91 -18.17
N GLU A 179 -12.11 -1.83 -17.82
CA GLU A 179 -12.92 -1.08 -18.76
C GLU A 179 -12.26 0.24 -19.16
N ASP A 180 -12.32 0.56 -20.45
CA ASP A 180 -11.77 1.81 -20.99
C ASP A 180 -12.56 3.03 -20.51
N ASN A 181 -11.87 4.09 -20.23
CA ASN A 181 -12.48 5.36 -19.84
C ASN A 181 -11.57 6.54 -20.22
N SER A 182 -12.16 7.75 -20.27
CA SER A 182 -11.47 8.99 -20.69
C SER A 182 -10.19 9.34 -19.92
N ASP A 183 -9.94 8.68 -18.80
CA ASP A 183 -8.88 9.07 -17.85
C ASP A 183 -7.73 8.05 -17.75
N GLY A 184 -7.86 6.86 -18.36
CA GLY A 184 -6.85 5.81 -18.30
C GLY A 184 -7.24 4.64 -19.20
N ARG A 185 -6.29 3.76 -19.45
CA ARG A 185 -6.50 2.54 -20.24
C ARG A 185 -6.80 1.35 -19.33
N PRO A 186 -7.54 0.36 -19.81
CA PRO A 186 -7.66 -0.91 -19.12
C PRO A 186 -6.29 -1.53 -18.84
N VAL A 187 -6.14 -2.17 -17.70
CA VAL A 187 -4.90 -2.90 -17.40
C VAL A 187 -4.68 -4.06 -18.39
N THR A 188 -5.75 -4.58 -18.95
CA THR A 188 -5.78 -5.64 -19.98
C THR A 188 -5.17 -5.21 -21.33
N ASP A 189 -5.08 -3.91 -21.61
CA ASP A 189 -4.41 -3.38 -22.81
C ASP A 189 -2.88 -3.41 -22.71
N LEU A 190 -2.34 -3.69 -21.52
CA LEU A 190 -0.91 -3.82 -21.32
C LEU A 190 -0.43 -5.22 -21.78
N PRO A 191 0.82 -5.36 -22.22
CA PRO A 191 1.41 -6.65 -22.55
C PRO A 191 1.66 -7.48 -21.29
N LEU A 192 0.60 -7.97 -20.64
CA LEU A 192 0.64 -8.67 -19.36
C LEU A 192 1.48 -9.95 -19.39
N ASP A 193 1.59 -10.57 -20.57
CA ASP A 193 2.48 -11.70 -20.87
C ASP A 193 3.97 -11.37 -20.63
N ARG A 194 4.33 -10.10 -20.52
CA ARG A 194 5.69 -9.64 -20.20
C ARG A 194 5.97 -9.51 -18.71
N ILE A 195 4.98 -9.69 -17.83
CA ILE A 195 5.20 -9.75 -16.40
C ILE A 195 6.03 -11.01 -16.08
N ARG A 196 7.16 -10.86 -15.40
CA ARG A 196 8.11 -11.93 -15.08
C ARG A 196 8.22 -12.21 -13.57
N VAL A 197 7.28 -11.71 -12.79
CA VAL A 197 7.20 -11.88 -11.34
C VAL A 197 5.88 -12.53 -10.97
N PRO A 198 5.78 -13.19 -9.80
CA PRO A 198 4.50 -13.68 -9.29
C PRO A 198 3.48 -12.54 -9.24
N ALA A 199 2.28 -12.81 -9.75
CA ALA A 199 1.17 -11.87 -9.76
C ALA A 199 -0.05 -12.48 -9.06
N LEU A 200 -0.69 -11.68 -8.21
CA LEU A 200 -1.96 -11.99 -7.57
C LEU A 200 -3.02 -10.99 -8.04
N VAL A 201 -4.15 -11.48 -8.51
CA VAL A 201 -5.32 -10.67 -8.84
C VAL A 201 -6.38 -10.93 -7.78
N VAL A 202 -6.97 -9.85 -7.26
CA VAL A 202 -8.01 -9.89 -6.23
C VAL A 202 -9.19 -9.03 -6.70
N ALA A 203 -10.34 -9.62 -6.86
CA ALA A 203 -11.59 -8.94 -7.15
C ALA A 203 -12.60 -9.19 -6.03
N HIS A 204 -13.53 -8.28 -5.82
CA HIS A 204 -14.70 -8.48 -4.98
C HIS A 204 -15.83 -8.96 -5.88
N GLU A 205 -16.49 -10.07 -5.54
CA GLU A 205 -17.54 -10.65 -6.39
C GLU A 205 -18.73 -9.70 -6.64
N ASP A 206 -19.00 -8.82 -5.67
CA ASP A 206 -20.05 -7.79 -5.73
C ASP A 206 -19.45 -6.39 -5.99
N ASP A 207 -18.37 -6.26 -6.78
CA ASP A 207 -17.85 -4.93 -7.15
C ASP A 207 -18.80 -4.28 -8.16
N GLU A 208 -19.59 -3.31 -7.70
CA GLU A 208 -20.56 -2.58 -8.52
C GLU A 208 -19.91 -1.48 -9.41
N CYS A 209 -18.60 -1.31 -9.34
CA CYS A 209 -17.91 -0.31 -10.15
C CYS A 209 -17.80 -0.80 -11.60
N TRP A 210 -18.47 -0.12 -12.52
CA TRP A 210 -18.48 -0.45 -13.95
C TRP A 210 -17.06 -0.53 -14.58
N ALA A 211 -16.07 0.17 -14.01
CA ALA A 211 -14.70 0.20 -14.52
C ALA A 211 -13.82 -0.95 -13.99
N THR A 212 -14.31 -1.68 -12.98
CA THR A 212 -13.60 -2.77 -12.31
C THR A 212 -14.48 -4.00 -12.11
N PRO A 213 -15.21 -4.47 -13.16
CA PRO A 213 -16.09 -5.62 -13.02
C PRO A 213 -15.28 -6.85 -12.58
N PRO A 214 -15.81 -7.67 -11.65
CA PRO A 214 -15.06 -8.79 -11.07
C PRO A 214 -14.72 -9.89 -12.08
N ASP A 215 -15.55 -10.08 -13.09
CA ASP A 215 -15.38 -11.06 -14.18
C ASP A 215 -14.38 -10.61 -15.25
N GLY A 216 -13.95 -9.35 -15.21
CA GLY A 216 -12.88 -8.81 -16.06
C GLY A 216 -11.47 -8.99 -15.49
N ALA A 217 -11.36 -9.45 -14.23
CA ALA A 217 -10.10 -9.48 -13.49
C ALA A 217 -9.25 -10.73 -13.75
#